data_3c6c54c71ba16c86eedbc6e313c2f033
#
_entry.id   3c6c54c71ba16c86eedbc6e313c2f033
#
_cell.length_a   1.000
_cell.length_b   1.000
_cell.length_c   1.000
_cell.angle_alpha   90.00
_cell.angle_beta   90.00
_cell.angle_gamma   90.00
#
_symmetry.space_group_name_H-M   'P 1'
#
loop_
_entity.id
_entity.type
_entity.pdbx_description
1 polymer ?
#
loop_
_entity_poly.entity_id
_entity_poly.type
_entity_poly.pdbx_seq_one_letter_code
_entity_poly.pdbx_strand_id
1 'polypeptide(L)'
;MTGILQYPETPEHPSFQLTLQVNFVSGTGGQESIKLVGEEGVMEMKGSNVSIHHSIMPKAPGFGGYDAVFTYPKAMQDALTQSYNQKYSDDDKKRPTKPDVDFKAPAGYSDHLDHFTNFFDAIRSAKPIVEDAAFGFRAAAPCLACNDSYFEKKIINWDPVNMKLVKG
;
A
#
# COMPACT_ATOMS: atom_id res chain seq x y z
N MET A 1 -3.66 -14.72 -12.35
CA MET A 1 -3.12 -13.53 -13.02
C MET A 1 -2.42 -12.67 -11.99
N THR A 2 -1.26 -12.11 -12.33
CA THR A 2 -0.58 -11.12 -11.49
C THR A 2 -0.29 -9.91 -12.36
N GLY A 3 -0.62 -8.73 -11.88
CA GLY A 3 -0.33 -7.45 -12.51
C GLY A 3 0.50 -6.58 -11.56
N ILE A 4 1.41 -5.79 -12.10
CA ILE A 4 2.20 -4.81 -11.36
C ILE A 4 1.95 -3.46 -12.00
N LEU A 5 1.50 -2.51 -11.20
CA LEU A 5 1.24 -1.15 -11.61
C LEU A 5 2.16 -0.21 -10.83
N GLN A 6 2.84 0.68 -11.55
CA GLN A 6 3.68 1.71 -10.96
C GLN A 6 2.94 3.05 -10.99
N TYR A 7 2.77 3.64 -9.83
CA TYR A 7 2.20 4.97 -9.67
C TYR A 7 3.32 5.97 -9.41
N PRO A 8 3.44 7.03 -10.21
CA PRO A 8 4.43 8.08 -9.98
C PRO A 8 4.07 8.93 -8.76
N GLU A 9 5.04 9.67 -8.26
CA GLU A 9 4.82 10.68 -7.25
C GLU A 9 3.92 11.81 -7.78
N THR A 10 3.00 12.27 -6.95
CA THR A 10 2.13 13.44 -7.19
C THR A 10 2.12 14.33 -5.95
N PRO A 11 1.53 15.54 -6.00
CA PRO A 11 1.36 16.36 -4.79
C PRO A 11 0.53 15.69 -3.69
N GLU A 12 -0.33 14.73 -4.05
CA GLU A 12 -1.26 14.06 -3.14
C GLU A 12 -0.68 12.78 -2.50
N HIS A 13 0.33 12.16 -3.14
CA HIS A 13 0.92 10.91 -2.64
C HIS A 13 2.34 10.68 -3.17
N PRO A 14 3.20 10.02 -2.39
CA PRO A 14 4.50 9.54 -2.89
C PRO A 14 4.31 8.49 -4.00
N SER A 15 5.37 8.19 -4.73
CA SER A 15 5.35 7.07 -5.67
C SER A 15 5.12 5.75 -4.94
N PHE A 16 4.33 4.86 -5.53
CA PHE A 16 4.10 3.53 -4.99
C PHE A 16 3.88 2.48 -6.08
N GLN A 17 3.98 1.23 -5.68
CA GLN A 17 3.71 0.09 -6.54
C GLN A 17 2.48 -0.65 -6.01
N LEU A 18 1.54 -0.96 -6.91
CA LEU A 18 0.41 -1.82 -6.63
C LEU A 18 0.62 -3.17 -7.32
N THR A 19 0.60 -4.25 -6.52
CA THR A 19 0.57 -5.62 -7.05
C THR A 19 -0.84 -6.16 -6.94
N LEU A 20 -1.42 -6.54 -8.07
CA LEU A 20 -2.71 -7.22 -8.16
C LEU A 20 -2.46 -8.72 -8.36
N GLN A 21 -3.13 -9.54 -7.55
CA GLN A 21 -3.10 -10.99 -7.72
C GLN A 21 -4.53 -11.54 -7.70
N VAL A 22 -4.89 -12.24 -8.76
CA VAL A 22 -6.19 -12.91 -8.89
C VAL A 22 -5.99 -14.38 -9.22
N ASN A 23 -6.52 -15.26 -8.38
CA ASN A 23 -6.49 -16.69 -8.58
C ASN A 23 -7.84 -17.31 -8.16
N PHE A 24 -8.62 -17.75 -9.13
CA PHE A 24 -9.92 -18.40 -8.88
C PHE A 24 -9.81 -19.91 -8.58
N VAL A 25 -8.61 -20.48 -8.69
CA VAL A 25 -8.32 -21.90 -8.46
C VAL A 25 -7.25 -22.03 -7.39
N SER A 26 -7.51 -21.49 -6.20
CA SER A 26 -6.54 -21.51 -5.10
C SER A 26 -6.51 -22.84 -4.33
N GLY A 27 -7.57 -23.64 -4.43
CA GLY A 27 -7.71 -24.89 -3.66
C GLY A 27 -8.10 -24.71 -2.19
N THR A 28 -8.21 -23.48 -1.69
CA THR A 28 -8.44 -23.16 -0.27
C THR A 28 -9.67 -22.31 0.00
N GLY A 29 -10.52 -22.10 -1.01
CA GLY A 29 -11.66 -21.17 -0.97
C GLY A 29 -11.26 -19.73 -1.29
N GLY A 30 -12.26 -18.86 -1.46
CA GLY A 30 -12.05 -17.45 -1.79
C GLY A 30 -11.48 -16.68 -0.59
N GLN A 31 -10.45 -15.90 -0.85
CA GLN A 31 -9.90 -14.94 0.12
C GLN A 31 -9.67 -13.62 -0.62
N GLU A 32 -10.14 -12.54 -0.01
CA GLU A 32 -9.89 -11.19 -0.48
C GLU A 32 -9.16 -10.41 0.61
N SER A 33 -8.08 -9.76 0.24
CA SER A 33 -7.37 -8.85 1.12
C SER A 33 -6.70 -7.73 0.36
N ILE A 34 -6.68 -6.55 0.98
CA ILE A 34 -5.89 -5.41 0.51
C ILE A 34 -4.86 -5.13 1.60
N LYS A 35 -3.59 -5.07 1.21
CA LYS A 35 -2.48 -4.78 2.10
C LYS A 35 -1.76 -3.52 1.63
N LEU A 36 -1.72 -2.51 2.49
CA LEU A 36 -1.00 -1.27 2.27
C LEU A 36 0.23 -1.26 3.18
N VAL A 37 1.40 -1.14 2.58
CA VAL A 37 2.68 -1.08 3.29
C VAL A 37 3.20 0.34 3.22
N GLY A 38 3.34 0.99 4.36
CA GLY A 38 3.88 2.34 4.50
C GLY A 38 5.16 2.36 5.34
N GLU A 39 5.73 3.54 5.51
CA GLU A 39 6.97 3.74 6.27
C GLU A 39 6.80 3.49 7.78
N GLU A 40 5.59 3.69 8.32
CA GLU A 40 5.31 3.52 9.74
C GLU A 40 4.58 2.22 10.09
N GLY A 41 4.31 1.36 9.09
CA GLY A 41 3.61 0.12 9.35
C GLY A 41 2.84 -0.43 8.16
N VAL A 42 1.91 -1.32 8.47
CA VAL A 42 1.10 -2.04 7.49
C VAL A 42 -0.36 -1.94 7.89
N MET A 43 -1.22 -1.61 6.93
CA MET A 43 -2.66 -1.75 7.07
C MET A 43 -3.14 -2.93 6.21
N GLU A 44 -3.95 -3.79 6.79
CA GLU A 44 -4.57 -4.92 6.10
C GLU A 44 -6.08 -4.85 6.22
N MET A 45 -6.78 -4.96 5.09
CA MET A 45 -8.23 -5.04 5.02
C MET A 45 -8.62 -6.44 4.55
N LYS A 46 -9.48 -7.11 5.33
CA LYS A 46 -10.03 -8.44 5.04
C LYS A 46 -11.54 -8.42 5.22
N GLY A 47 -12.29 -8.49 4.13
CA GLY A 47 -13.71 -8.22 4.17
C GLY A 47 -13.98 -6.84 4.78
N SER A 48 -14.86 -6.78 5.76
CA SER A 48 -15.21 -5.53 6.45
C SER A 48 -14.35 -5.23 7.70
N ASN A 49 -13.20 -5.89 7.86
CA ASN A 49 -12.30 -5.66 9.00
C ASN A 49 -11.02 -4.98 8.52
N VAL A 50 -10.46 -4.12 9.38
CA VAL A 50 -9.20 -3.41 9.13
C VAL A 50 -8.28 -3.61 10.31
N SER A 51 -7.03 -4.00 10.06
CA SER A 51 -5.98 -4.03 11.08
C SER A 51 -4.83 -3.13 10.64
N ILE A 52 -4.27 -2.38 11.60
CA ILE A 52 -3.09 -1.53 11.40
C ILE A 52 -2.04 -2.00 12.38
N HIS A 53 -0.94 -2.51 11.86
CA HIS A 53 0.25 -2.87 12.62
C HIS A 53 1.32 -1.79 12.44
N HIS A 54 1.72 -1.15 13.54
CA HIS A 54 2.75 -0.13 13.50
C HIS A 54 4.15 -0.72 13.60
N SER A 55 5.04 -0.30 12.69
CA SER A 55 6.43 -0.71 12.65
C SER A 55 7.32 0.47 12.29
N ILE A 56 7.39 1.43 13.20
CA ILE A 56 8.16 2.67 13.02
C ILE A 56 9.63 2.37 13.19
N MET A 57 10.46 2.80 12.25
CA MET A 57 11.91 2.65 12.33
C MET A 57 12.52 3.66 13.31
N PRO A 58 13.62 3.30 14.01
CA PRO A 58 14.40 4.26 14.78
C PRO A 58 14.94 5.39 13.88
N LYS A 59 15.18 6.56 14.44
CA LYS A 59 15.85 7.64 13.71
C LYS A 59 17.28 7.29 13.34
N ALA A 60 17.99 6.57 14.22
CA ALA A 60 19.32 6.06 13.93
C ALA A 60 19.21 4.82 13.01
N PRO A 61 20.00 4.75 11.93
CA PRO A 61 20.07 3.54 11.11
C PRO A 61 20.62 2.37 11.92
N GLY A 62 20.31 1.13 11.51
CA GLY A 62 20.93 -0.05 12.09
C GLY A 62 22.45 0.00 11.97
N PHE A 63 23.16 -0.46 13.00
CA PHE A 63 24.61 -0.45 13.06
C PHE A 63 25.13 -1.77 13.64
N GLY A 64 26.18 -2.34 13.01
CA GLY A 64 26.78 -3.60 13.45
C GLY A 64 25.99 -4.85 13.06
N GLY A 65 25.04 -4.74 12.14
CA GLY A 65 24.22 -5.84 11.63
C GLY A 65 24.59 -6.23 10.20
N TYR A 66 23.66 -6.00 9.27
CA TYR A 66 23.86 -6.32 7.84
C TYR A 66 24.77 -5.33 7.08
N ASP A 67 25.25 -4.29 7.74
CA ASP A 67 26.20 -3.32 7.20
C ASP A 67 27.64 -3.85 7.10
N ALA A 68 27.88 -5.09 7.52
CA ALA A 68 29.19 -5.75 7.47
C ALA A 68 30.33 -5.02 8.23
N VAL A 69 30.01 -4.12 9.16
CA VAL A 69 31.01 -3.39 9.97
C VAL A 69 32.03 -4.32 10.64
N PHE A 70 31.59 -5.51 11.08
CA PHE A 70 32.45 -6.52 11.72
C PHE A 70 33.55 -7.07 10.81
N THR A 71 33.48 -6.86 9.48
CA THR A 71 34.52 -7.31 8.54
C THR A 71 35.69 -6.33 8.42
N TYR A 72 35.54 -5.09 8.93
CA TYR A 72 36.61 -4.10 8.90
C TYR A 72 37.68 -4.33 9.97
N PRO A 73 38.90 -3.80 9.79
CA PRO A 73 39.90 -3.80 10.84
C PRO A 73 39.40 -3.14 12.13
N LYS A 74 39.83 -3.66 13.30
CA LYS A 74 39.32 -3.23 14.61
C LYS A 74 39.35 -1.72 14.83
N ALA A 75 40.46 -1.07 14.45
CA ALA A 75 40.59 0.40 14.58
C ALA A 75 39.48 1.16 13.80
N MET A 76 39.10 0.64 12.63
CA MET A 76 38.02 1.22 11.82
C MET A 76 36.65 0.96 12.46
N GLN A 77 36.41 -0.24 12.99
CA GLN A 77 35.19 -0.53 13.73
C GLN A 77 34.99 0.41 14.92
N ASP A 78 36.08 0.66 15.69
CA ASP A 78 36.05 1.54 16.86
C ASP A 78 35.79 3.00 16.46
N ALA A 79 36.42 3.49 15.41
CA ALA A 79 36.19 4.84 14.88
C ALA A 79 34.75 5.04 14.38
N LEU A 80 34.20 4.05 13.66
CA LEU A 80 32.83 4.07 13.18
C LEU A 80 31.83 4.03 14.35
N THR A 81 32.06 3.18 15.34
CA THR A 81 31.23 3.07 16.54
C THR A 81 31.22 4.40 17.31
N GLN A 82 32.37 5.01 17.48
CA GLN A 82 32.49 6.31 18.15
C GLN A 82 31.73 7.40 17.38
N SER A 83 31.91 7.49 16.08
CA SER A 83 31.20 8.45 15.22
C SER A 83 29.69 8.24 15.27
N TYR A 84 29.23 7.00 15.21
CA TYR A 84 27.81 6.66 15.30
C TYR A 84 27.21 7.08 16.66
N ASN A 85 27.91 6.79 17.76
CA ASN A 85 27.44 7.15 19.10
C ASN A 85 27.51 8.67 19.38
N GLN A 86 28.37 9.40 18.71
CA GLN A 86 28.39 10.87 18.76
C GLN A 86 27.22 11.49 17.99
N LYS A 87 26.80 10.84 16.89
CA LYS A 87 25.75 11.35 16.01
C LYS A 87 24.34 11.04 16.53
N TYR A 88 24.16 9.88 17.14
CA TYR A 88 22.85 9.40 17.55
C TYR A 88 22.77 9.13 19.06
N SER A 89 21.79 9.71 19.72
CA SER A 89 21.49 9.46 21.12
C SER A 89 20.92 8.04 21.32
N ASP A 90 20.87 7.60 22.56
CA ASP A 90 20.24 6.30 22.87
C ASP A 90 18.73 6.28 22.57
N ASP A 91 18.09 7.44 22.62
CA ASP A 91 16.67 7.54 22.24
C ASP A 91 16.48 7.47 20.71
N ASP A 92 17.40 8.02 19.93
CA ASP A 92 17.37 7.88 18.46
C ASP A 92 17.54 6.43 18.00
N LYS A 93 18.19 5.59 18.78
CA LYS A 93 18.44 4.17 18.51
C LYS A 93 17.25 3.28 18.89
N LYS A 94 16.34 3.79 19.73
CA LYS A 94 15.14 3.03 20.15
C LYS A 94 14.09 3.08 19.06
N ARG A 95 13.44 1.93 18.84
CA ARG A 95 12.27 1.86 17.97
C ARG A 95 11.08 2.51 18.67
N PRO A 96 10.45 3.54 18.08
CA PRO A 96 9.20 4.07 18.62
C PRO A 96 8.14 2.97 18.68
N THR A 97 7.35 2.95 19.75
CA THR A 97 6.21 2.03 19.88
C THR A 97 4.91 2.81 19.74
N LYS A 98 4.02 2.28 18.91
CA LYS A 98 2.67 2.79 18.72
C LYS A 98 1.73 1.58 18.77
N PRO A 99 0.63 1.63 19.54
CA PRO A 99 -0.30 0.51 19.63
C PRO A 99 -0.89 0.16 18.27
N ASP A 100 -1.04 -1.15 18.00
CA ASP A 100 -1.77 -1.64 16.85
C ASP A 100 -3.26 -1.30 16.99
N VAL A 101 -3.96 -1.17 15.87
CA VAL A 101 -5.37 -0.85 15.82
C VAL A 101 -6.10 -1.95 15.05
N ASP A 102 -7.12 -2.53 15.68
CA ASP A 102 -8.03 -3.47 15.02
C ASP A 102 -9.43 -2.89 15.00
N PHE A 103 -9.96 -2.70 13.80
CA PHE A 103 -11.35 -2.37 13.57
C PHE A 103 -12.10 -3.61 13.09
N LYS A 104 -13.21 -3.91 13.75
CA LYS A 104 -14.13 -4.97 13.34
C LYS A 104 -15.48 -4.35 13.03
N ALA A 105 -16.03 -4.68 11.88
CA ALA A 105 -17.36 -4.24 11.54
C ALA A 105 -18.39 -4.73 12.58
N PRO A 106 -19.42 -3.93 12.88
CA PRO A 106 -20.48 -4.33 13.81
C PRO A 106 -21.15 -5.65 13.38
N ALA A 107 -21.67 -6.39 14.35
CA ALA A 107 -22.44 -7.59 14.05
C ALA A 107 -23.64 -7.27 13.16
N GLY A 108 -23.82 -8.03 12.09
CA GLY A 108 -24.89 -7.80 11.11
C GLY A 108 -24.60 -6.67 10.10
N TYR A 109 -23.40 -6.08 10.11
CA TYR A 109 -22.99 -5.12 9.08
C TYR A 109 -23.04 -5.77 7.68
N SER A 110 -23.55 -5.02 6.72
CA SER A 110 -23.56 -5.39 5.31
C SER A 110 -23.15 -4.21 4.45
N ASP A 111 -21.96 -4.31 3.86
CA ASP A 111 -21.43 -3.36 2.90
C ASP A 111 -22.32 -3.20 1.67
N HIS A 112 -22.90 -4.30 1.18
CA HIS A 112 -23.88 -4.29 0.08
C HIS A 112 -25.11 -3.47 0.42
N LEU A 113 -25.65 -3.60 1.63
CA LEU A 113 -26.81 -2.81 2.05
C LEU A 113 -26.47 -1.32 2.09
N ASP A 114 -25.33 -0.95 2.64
CA ASP A 114 -24.87 0.44 2.68
C ASP A 114 -24.65 0.99 1.27
N HIS A 115 -24.03 0.21 0.39
CA HIS A 115 -23.81 0.61 -1.00
C HIS A 115 -25.15 0.90 -1.73
N PHE A 116 -26.11 -0.01 -1.65
CA PHE A 116 -27.43 0.22 -2.24
C PHE A 116 -28.20 1.36 -1.59
N THR A 117 -28.08 1.52 -0.27
CA THR A 117 -28.70 2.63 0.44
C THR A 117 -28.16 3.98 -0.08
N ASN A 118 -26.86 4.12 -0.17
CA ASN A 118 -26.19 5.30 -0.70
C ASN A 118 -26.60 5.60 -2.15
N PHE A 119 -26.67 4.56 -2.98
CA PHE A 119 -27.11 4.69 -4.37
C PHE A 119 -28.56 5.21 -4.49
N PHE A 120 -29.50 4.59 -3.77
CA PHE A 120 -30.90 5.03 -3.82
C PHE A 120 -31.12 6.40 -3.18
N ASP A 121 -30.40 6.73 -2.13
CA ASP A 121 -30.48 8.04 -1.50
C ASP A 121 -29.93 9.15 -2.41
N ALA A 122 -28.86 8.86 -3.17
CA ALA A 122 -28.37 9.77 -4.20
C ALA A 122 -29.40 10.04 -5.30
N ILE A 123 -30.09 8.99 -5.76
CA ILE A 123 -31.18 9.13 -6.75
C ILE A 123 -32.31 10.01 -6.18
N ARG A 124 -32.78 9.76 -4.96
CA ARG A 124 -33.87 10.51 -4.34
C ARG A 124 -33.54 11.95 -4.05
N SER A 125 -32.30 12.23 -3.66
CA SER A 125 -31.83 13.56 -3.23
C SER A 125 -31.12 14.34 -4.31
N ALA A 126 -30.84 13.75 -5.47
CA ALA A 126 -30.01 14.30 -6.55
C ALA A 126 -28.62 14.76 -6.07
N LYS A 127 -28.07 14.11 -5.02
CA LYS A 127 -26.74 14.39 -4.51
C LYS A 127 -25.69 13.56 -5.26
N PRO A 128 -24.46 14.11 -5.42
CA PRO A 128 -23.36 13.33 -5.98
C PRO A 128 -23.03 12.14 -5.07
N ILE A 129 -22.59 11.05 -5.67
CA ILE A 129 -22.05 9.87 -5.00
C ILE A 129 -20.53 9.82 -5.18
N VAL A 130 -19.84 9.15 -4.24
CA VAL A 130 -18.37 8.99 -4.32
C VAL A 130 -18.00 8.04 -5.47
N GLU A 131 -18.76 6.97 -5.65
CA GLU A 131 -18.53 5.95 -6.69
C GLU A 131 -19.32 6.24 -7.96
N ASP A 132 -19.07 7.40 -8.55
CA ASP A 132 -19.65 7.78 -9.83
C ASP A 132 -18.99 7.03 -11.02
N ALA A 133 -19.46 7.30 -12.24
CA ALA A 133 -18.95 6.64 -13.44
C ALA A 133 -17.45 6.95 -13.68
N ALA A 134 -16.97 8.13 -13.32
CA ALA A 134 -15.54 8.48 -13.45
C ALA A 134 -14.68 7.71 -12.45
N PHE A 135 -15.17 7.56 -11.21
CA PHE A 135 -14.52 6.72 -10.20
C PHE A 135 -14.46 5.26 -10.65
N GLY A 136 -15.58 4.70 -11.09
CA GLY A 136 -15.65 3.32 -11.58
C GLY A 136 -14.71 3.07 -12.77
N PHE A 137 -14.62 4.01 -13.71
CA PHE A 137 -13.69 3.92 -14.84
C PHE A 137 -12.23 3.95 -14.38
N ARG A 138 -11.86 4.84 -13.46
CA ARG A 138 -10.49 4.90 -12.89
C ARG A 138 -10.11 3.63 -12.14
N ALA A 139 -11.06 3.03 -11.44
CA ALA A 139 -10.82 1.76 -10.74
C ALA A 139 -10.64 0.57 -11.70
N ALA A 140 -11.40 0.53 -12.80
CA ALA A 140 -11.34 -0.56 -13.78
C ALA A 140 -10.15 -0.45 -14.76
N ALA A 141 -9.74 0.76 -15.13
CA ALA A 141 -8.73 0.98 -16.15
C ALA A 141 -7.39 0.28 -15.88
N PRO A 142 -6.83 0.27 -14.66
CA PRO A 142 -5.60 -0.47 -14.38
C PRO A 142 -5.73 -1.98 -14.61
N CYS A 143 -6.87 -2.55 -14.25
CA CYS A 143 -7.13 -3.98 -14.46
C CYS A 143 -7.23 -4.34 -15.95
N LEU A 144 -7.87 -3.48 -16.74
CA LEU A 144 -7.95 -3.63 -18.20
C LEU A 144 -6.56 -3.46 -18.84
N ALA A 145 -5.79 -2.48 -18.40
CA ALA A 145 -4.41 -2.29 -18.88
C ALA A 145 -3.52 -3.50 -18.59
N CYS A 146 -3.75 -4.25 -17.50
CA CYS A 146 -3.06 -5.52 -17.27
C CYS A 146 -3.39 -6.58 -18.33
N ASN A 147 -4.63 -6.65 -18.82
CA ASN A 147 -4.99 -7.53 -19.93
C ASN A 147 -4.29 -7.12 -21.23
N ASP A 148 -4.31 -5.84 -21.56
CA ASP A 148 -3.62 -5.33 -22.76
C ASP A 148 -2.13 -5.62 -22.68
N SER A 149 -1.48 -5.40 -21.53
CA SER A 149 -0.08 -5.75 -21.30
C SER A 149 0.20 -7.24 -21.53
N TYR A 150 -0.68 -8.12 -21.04
CA TYR A 150 -0.54 -9.56 -21.20
C TYR A 150 -0.64 -10.00 -22.67
N PHE A 151 -1.63 -9.53 -23.41
CA PHE A 151 -1.86 -9.92 -24.79
C PHE A 151 -0.88 -9.27 -25.76
N GLU A 152 -0.54 -8.00 -25.55
CA GLU A 152 0.37 -7.27 -26.41
C GLU A 152 1.86 -7.46 -26.07
N LYS A 153 2.17 -8.12 -24.92
CA LYS A 153 3.54 -8.41 -24.44
C LYS A 153 4.39 -7.14 -24.26
N LYS A 154 3.76 -6.05 -23.80
CA LYS A 154 4.43 -4.77 -23.60
C LYS A 154 3.96 -4.08 -22.32
N ILE A 155 4.73 -3.07 -21.87
CA ILE A 155 4.30 -2.14 -20.82
C ILE A 155 3.22 -1.24 -21.40
N ILE A 156 2.14 -1.07 -20.65
CA ILE A 156 1.04 -0.15 -20.98
C ILE A 156 1.17 1.09 -20.12
N ASN A 157 1.19 2.26 -20.75
CA ASN A 157 1.19 3.54 -20.07
C ASN A 157 -0.22 4.14 -20.08
N TRP A 158 -0.63 4.67 -18.94
CA TRP A 158 -1.94 5.26 -18.71
C TRP A 158 -1.81 6.73 -18.31
N ASP A 159 -2.61 7.59 -18.93
CA ASP A 159 -2.75 8.99 -18.55
C ASP A 159 -3.98 9.14 -17.62
N PRO A 160 -3.79 9.31 -16.31
CA PRO A 160 -4.90 9.40 -15.36
C PRO A 160 -5.69 10.70 -15.44
N VAL A 161 -5.11 11.77 -16.02
CA VAL A 161 -5.76 13.06 -16.17
C VAL A 161 -6.77 13.02 -17.32
N ASN A 162 -6.33 12.54 -18.48
CA ASN A 162 -7.17 12.42 -19.66
C ASN A 162 -7.89 11.06 -19.75
N MET A 163 -7.68 10.17 -18.78
CA MET A 163 -8.30 8.85 -18.69
C MET A 163 -8.18 8.04 -19.98
N LYS A 164 -6.96 7.90 -20.49
CA LYS A 164 -6.69 7.19 -21.76
C LYS A 164 -5.33 6.50 -21.76
N LEU A 165 -5.19 5.51 -22.65
CA LEU A 165 -3.90 4.89 -22.94
C LEU A 165 -2.96 5.91 -23.60
N VAL A 166 -1.71 5.93 -23.17
CA VAL A 166 -0.64 6.67 -23.83
C VAL A 166 -0.04 5.76 -24.90
N LYS A 167 -0.11 6.20 -26.15
CA LYS A 167 0.56 5.48 -27.25
C LYS A 167 2.07 5.61 -27.05
N GLY A 168 2.74 4.47 -26.88
CA GLY A 168 4.20 4.37 -26.90
C GLY A 168 4.74 4.41 -28.32
#